data_3aea67a24afe93e38ef733fb7bc971f5
#
_entry.id   3aea67a24afe93e38ef733fb7bc971f5
#
_cell.length_a   1.000
_cell.length_b   1.000
_cell.length_c   1.000
_cell.angle_alpha   90.00
_cell.angle_beta   90.00
_cell.angle_gamma   90.00
#
_symmetry.space_group_name_H-M   'P 1'
#
loop_
_entity.id
_entity.type
_entity.pdbx_description
1 polymer ?
#
loop_
_entity_poly.entity_id
_entity_poly.type
_entity_poly.pdbx_seq_one_letter_code
_entity_poly.pdbx_strand_id
1 'polypeptide(L)'
;MPNKELTHAVFLGLKPFARLDCPQEVIRQFTPNWFAVTMGTGILAIALSQFPVPIPGLRLVAQGLWFLNMGLFGLFTCLYAARWIMFYNQAKRVFGHSIISMFFGCIPMGLATIINGLLIFGIPLWGKGVIEIAEGLWWLDAALSVLCGIAIPFMMFTRQNHSIEQMTGVWLLPFVAAEVAAVSGGLLVPYLTDAHQQLNMIITSFALWAFSVPIAMGILVILLMRMVVHKLPPANMAATSWLALGPIGTGALGLLILGSVTPETFNANGLGAYSSSVQGIGLVGGLLLWGYGLWWAAIASVITLRYLLQGLPFNLGWWGYTFPIGVYCVATLRLATMLPMPIFSFLGGGMVIILAGLWLIVGTRTVLGAGRGDLFVSPCLKE
;
A
#
# COMPACT_ATOMS: atom_id res chain seq x y z
N MET A 1 -32.58 38.07 15.17
CA MET A 1 -32.16 36.82 15.85
C MET A 1 -31.25 35.97 14.97
N PRO A 2 -30.09 36.46 14.50
CA PRO A 2 -29.18 35.66 13.65
C PRO A 2 -28.07 34.92 14.41
N ASN A 3 -27.92 35.13 15.73
CA ASN A 3 -26.73 34.62 16.44
C ASN A 3 -26.85 33.23 17.08
N LYS A 4 -28.04 32.62 17.10
CA LYS A 4 -28.22 31.28 17.70
C LYS A 4 -27.88 30.15 16.70
N GLU A 5 -28.14 30.31 15.40
CA GLU A 5 -27.82 29.30 14.40
C GLU A 5 -26.32 29.21 14.09
N LEU A 6 -25.62 30.36 14.10
CA LEU A 6 -24.16 30.38 13.92
C LEU A 6 -23.42 29.77 15.11
N THR A 7 -23.85 30.05 16.36
CA THR A 7 -23.28 29.41 17.53
C THR A 7 -23.57 27.92 17.58
N HIS A 8 -24.76 27.47 17.21
CA HIS A 8 -25.06 26.03 17.10
C HIS A 8 -24.22 25.33 16.03
N ALA A 9 -24.00 25.95 14.89
CA ALA A 9 -23.16 25.38 13.82
C ALA A 9 -21.67 25.29 14.22
N VAL A 10 -21.16 26.26 14.98
CA VAL A 10 -19.78 26.25 15.50
C VAL A 10 -19.62 25.19 16.60
N PHE A 11 -20.61 25.03 17.50
CA PHE A 11 -20.57 23.99 18.54
C PHE A 11 -20.78 22.58 17.98
N LEU A 12 -21.57 22.39 16.90
CA LEU A 12 -21.69 21.11 16.18
C LEU A 12 -20.36 20.71 15.52
N GLY A 13 -19.54 21.68 15.06
CA GLY A 13 -18.21 21.41 14.50
C GLY A 13 -17.15 20.98 15.53
N LEU A 14 -17.39 21.19 16.83
CA LEU A 14 -16.49 20.79 17.92
C LEU A 14 -16.91 19.47 18.59
N LYS A 15 -18.11 18.95 18.32
CA LYS A 15 -18.60 17.70 18.90
C LYS A 15 -18.04 16.52 18.11
N PRO A 16 -17.25 15.60 18.73
CA PRO A 16 -16.79 14.40 18.02
C PRO A 16 -17.97 13.63 17.45
N PHE A 17 -17.82 13.14 16.20
CA PHE A 17 -18.83 12.37 15.48
C PHE A 17 -20.18 13.09 15.29
N ALA A 18 -20.17 14.44 15.22
CA ALA A 18 -21.39 15.23 15.12
C ALA A 18 -22.27 14.93 13.90
N ARG A 19 -21.73 14.26 12.88
CA ARG A 19 -22.43 13.87 11.64
C ARG A 19 -22.90 12.42 11.61
N LEU A 20 -22.69 11.68 12.70
CA LEU A 20 -23.19 10.32 12.86
C LEU A 20 -24.43 10.31 13.73
N ASP A 21 -25.43 9.54 13.35
CA ASP A 21 -26.68 9.40 14.10
C ASP A 21 -26.45 8.77 15.49
N CYS A 22 -25.50 7.84 15.57
CA CYS A 22 -25.08 7.22 16.82
C CYS A 22 -23.62 6.70 16.72
N PRO A 23 -22.90 6.48 17.84
CA PRO A 23 -21.53 5.99 17.83
C PRO A 23 -21.34 4.62 17.16
N GLN A 24 -22.38 3.78 17.13
CA GLN A 24 -22.33 2.46 16.48
C GLN A 24 -22.19 2.56 14.95
N GLU A 25 -22.54 3.70 14.35
CA GLU A 25 -22.33 3.97 12.92
C GLU A 25 -20.85 3.95 12.54
N VAL A 26 -19.93 4.27 13.45
CA VAL A 26 -18.47 4.12 13.22
C VAL A 26 -18.16 2.68 12.83
N ILE A 27 -18.67 1.69 13.56
CA ILE A 27 -18.46 0.27 13.30
C ILE A 27 -19.24 -0.17 12.06
N ARG A 28 -20.53 0.21 11.97
CA ARG A 28 -21.41 -0.20 10.88
C ARG A 28 -20.91 0.28 9.52
N GLN A 29 -20.36 1.49 9.44
CA GLN A 29 -19.87 2.14 8.22
C GLN A 29 -18.40 1.86 7.93
N PHE A 30 -17.69 1.14 8.81
CA PHE A 30 -16.26 0.88 8.64
C PHE A 30 -16.00 -0.09 7.48
N THR A 31 -15.19 0.30 6.52
CA THR A 31 -14.93 -0.45 5.27
C THR A 31 -13.43 -0.72 5.08
N PRO A 32 -13.03 -1.75 4.28
CA PRO A 32 -11.62 -2.12 4.14
C PRO A 32 -10.71 -1.02 3.59
N ASN A 33 -11.25 0.02 2.94
CA ASN A 33 -10.47 1.15 2.45
C ASN A 33 -9.79 1.97 3.56
N TRP A 34 -10.21 1.86 4.83
CA TRP A 34 -9.50 2.44 5.97
C TRP A 34 -8.09 1.89 6.12
N PHE A 35 -7.84 0.64 5.73
CA PHE A 35 -6.50 0.05 5.79
C PHE A 35 -5.49 0.71 4.81
N ALA A 36 -5.95 1.51 3.85
CA ALA A 36 -5.07 2.34 3.04
C ALA A 36 -4.28 3.36 3.88
N VAL A 37 -4.83 3.79 5.03
CA VAL A 37 -4.14 4.64 6.02
C VAL A 37 -2.88 3.95 6.55
N THR A 38 -2.99 2.65 6.88
CA THR A 38 -1.87 1.88 7.43
C THR A 38 -0.81 1.60 6.36
N MET A 39 -1.21 1.33 5.12
CA MET A 39 -0.27 1.22 4.00
C MET A 39 0.57 2.50 3.84
N GLY A 40 -0.11 3.65 3.78
CA GLY A 40 0.55 4.95 3.56
C GLY A 40 1.41 5.39 4.74
N THR A 41 0.99 5.12 5.98
CA THR A 41 1.75 5.44 7.18
C THR A 41 2.99 4.55 7.31
N GLY A 42 2.82 3.25 7.09
CA GLY A 42 3.90 2.29 7.20
C GLY A 42 4.97 2.48 6.13
N ILE A 43 4.59 2.74 4.86
CA ILE A 43 5.59 2.97 3.81
C ILE A 43 6.35 4.28 4.03
N LEU A 44 5.73 5.33 4.59
CA LEU A 44 6.45 6.54 4.96
C LEU A 44 7.50 6.27 6.05
N ALA A 45 7.16 5.48 7.07
CA ALA A 45 8.11 5.08 8.10
C ALA A 45 9.33 4.36 7.50
N ILE A 46 9.11 3.43 6.58
CA ILE A 46 10.17 2.69 5.87
C ILE A 46 11.01 3.65 5.01
N ALA A 47 10.38 4.52 4.23
CA ALA A 47 11.09 5.47 3.37
C ALA A 47 11.96 6.47 4.15
N LEU A 48 11.44 7.01 5.27
CA LEU A 48 12.20 7.89 6.16
C LEU A 48 13.42 7.20 6.78
N SER A 49 13.31 5.91 7.12
CA SER A 49 14.44 5.15 7.66
C SER A 49 15.58 4.94 6.67
N GLN A 50 15.31 5.09 5.37
CA GLN A 50 16.25 4.95 4.27
C GLN A 50 16.65 6.30 3.65
N PHE A 51 16.34 7.42 4.31
CA PHE A 51 16.69 8.75 3.79
C PHE A 51 18.19 8.87 3.55
N PRO A 52 18.64 9.32 2.35
CA PRO A 52 20.05 9.19 1.94
C PRO A 52 21.02 10.10 2.71
N VAL A 53 20.51 11.11 3.42
CA VAL A 53 21.32 12.01 4.23
C VAL A 53 21.00 11.77 5.71
N PRO A 54 22.02 11.58 6.59
CA PRO A 54 21.77 11.40 8.00
C PRO A 54 21.24 12.70 8.64
N ILE A 55 19.99 12.66 9.12
CA ILE A 55 19.35 13.75 9.83
C ILE A 55 19.12 13.30 11.29
N PRO A 56 19.68 14.02 12.29
CA PRO A 56 19.46 13.70 13.70
C PRO A 56 17.96 13.62 14.03
N GLY A 57 17.55 12.56 14.68
CA GLY A 57 16.16 12.36 15.10
C GLY A 57 15.21 11.79 14.01
N LEU A 58 15.59 11.77 12.72
CA LEU A 58 14.73 11.26 11.65
C LEU A 58 14.34 9.80 11.85
N ARG A 59 15.29 8.97 12.34
CA ARG A 59 15.02 7.57 12.66
C ARG A 59 13.98 7.41 13.78
N LEU A 60 13.98 8.30 14.78
CA LEU A 60 12.97 8.29 15.85
C LEU A 60 11.58 8.67 15.33
N VAL A 61 11.51 9.62 14.39
CA VAL A 61 10.24 9.97 13.71
C VAL A 61 9.73 8.79 12.91
N ALA A 62 10.59 8.14 12.11
CA ALA A 62 10.25 6.94 11.34
C ALA A 62 9.73 5.80 12.26
N GLN A 63 10.42 5.55 13.36
CA GLN A 63 10.02 4.57 14.37
C GLN A 63 8.68 4.93 15.03
N GLY A 64 8.47 6.20 15.36
CA GLY A 64 7.19 6.69 15.93
C GLY A 64 6.03 6.49 14.96
N LEU A 65 6.23 6.73 13.65
CA LEU A 65 5.25 6.45 12.60
C LEU A 65 4.96 4.96 12.47
N TRP A 66 5.96 4.10 12.62
CA TRP A 66 5.77 2.66 12.61
C TRP A 66 4.94 2.18 13.81
N PHE A 67 5.20 2.70 15.03
CA PHE A 67 4.36 2.42 16.21
C PHE A 67 2.91 2.92 16.01
N LEU A 68 2.75 4.12 15.47
CA LEU A 68 1.43 4.64 15.09
C LEU A 68 0.74 3.70 14.12
N ASN A 69 1.46 3.21 13.11
CA ASN A 69 0.92 2.28 12.12
C ASN A 69 0.45 0.97 12.74
N MET A 70 1.21 0.38 13.67
CA MET A 70 0.79 -0.82 14.40
C MET A 70 -0.48 -0.57 15.22
N GLY A 71 -0.55 0.56 15.92
CA GLY A 71 -1.74 0.95 16.69
C GLY A 71 -2.97 1.14 15.80
N LEU A 72 -2.82 1.82 14.67
CA LEU A 72 -3.90 2.02 13.69
C LEU A 72 -4.34 0.70 13.06
N PHE A 73 -3.41 -0.17 12.69
CA PHE A 73 -3.73 -1.48 12.12
C PHE A 73 -4.51 -2.35 13.11
N GLY A 74 -4.08 -2.39 14.37
CA GLY A 74 -4.80 -3.10 15.44
C GLY A 74 -6.20 -2.53 15.65
N LEU A 75 -6.34 -1.20 15.76
CA LEU A 75 -7.62 -0.53 15.89
C LEU A 75 -8.56 -0.83 14.72
N PHE A 76 -8.08 -0.72 13.48
CA PHE A 76 -8.87 -0.97 12.28
C PHE A 76 -9.27 -2.44 12.15
N THR A 77 -8.39 -3.35 12.54
CA THR A 77 -8.70 -4.78 12.61
C THR A 77 -9.81 -5.05 13.63
N CYS A 78 -9.75 -4.45 14.82
CA CYS A 78 -10.82 -4.57 15.83
C CYS A 78 -12.15 -3.98 15.34
N LEU A 79 -12.14 -2.78 14.73
CA LEU A 79 -13.35 -2.14 14.20
C LEU A 79 -13.96 -2.96 13.06
N TYR A 80 -13.12 -3.49 12.17
CA TYR A 80 -13.60 -4.29 11.06
C TYR A 80 -14.11 -5.67 11.50
N ALA A 81 -13.46 -6.32 12.46
CA ALA A 81 -13.95 -7.54 13.10
C ALA A 81 -15.27 -7.31 13.82
N ALA A 82 -15.39 -6.21 14.58
CA ALA A 82 -16.64 -5.81 15.24
C ALA A 82 -17.78 -5.61 14.21
N ARG A 83 -17.50 -5.02 13.05
CA ARG A 83 -18.48 -4.92 11.96
C ARG A 83 -18.98 -6.30 11.51
N TRP A 84 -18.10 -7.28 11.34
CA TRP A 84 -18.46 -8.63 10.94
C TRP A 84 -19.28 -9.35 12.00
N ILE A 85 -19.01 -9.12 13.28
CA ILE A 85 -19.73 -9.74 14.40
C ILE A 85 -21.10 -9.07 14.58
N MET A 86 -21.15 -7.74 14.65
CA MET A 86 -22.35 -6.98 14.99
C MET A 86 -23.29 -6.74 13.79
N PHE A 87 -22.74 -6.62 12.57
CA PHE A 87 -23.45 -6.19 11.37
C PHE A 87 -23.22 -7.15 10.19
N TYR A 88 -23.19 -8.45 10.41
CA TYR A 88 -22.86 -9.48 9.41
C TYR A 88 -23.59 -9.31 8.07
N ASN A 89 -24.94 -9.13 8.11
CA ASN A 89 -25.74 -8.99 6.89
C ASN A 89 -25.40 -7.76 6.04
N GLN A 90 -24.83 -6.73 6.67
CA GLN A 90 -24.37 -5.51 6.02
C GLN A 90 -22.89 -5.64 5.59
N ALA A 91 -22.06 -6.26 6.44
CA ALA A 91 -20.65 -6.49 6.15
C ALA A 91 -20.45 -7.32 4.88
N LYS A 92 -21.22 -8.41 4.71
CA LYS A 92 -21.13 -9.29 3.53
C LYS A 92 -21.48 -8.61 2.19
N ARG A 93 -22.20 -7.48 2.21
CA ARG A 93 -22.51 -6.71 0.98
C ARG A 93 -21.25 -6.13 0.31
N VAL A 94 -20.14 -5.98 1.06
CA VAL A 94 -18.85 -5.51 0.51
C VAL A 94 -18.39 -6.36 -0.68
N PHE A 95 -18.65 -7.65 -0.66
CA PHE A 95 -18.25 -8.57 -1.72
C PHE A 95 -19.03 -8.40 -3.04
N GLY A 96 -20.21 -7.79 -3.00
CA GLY A 96 -20.98 -7.41 -4.19
C GLY A 96 -20.60 -6.04 -4.76
N HIS A 97 -19.92 -5.19 -3.99
CA HIS A 97 -19.60 -3.84 -4.41
C HIS A 97 -18.31 -3.76 -5.23
N SER A 98 -18.40 -3.27 -6.45
CA SER A 98 -17.36 -3.27 -7.48
C SER A 98 -16.08 -2.49 -7.13
N ILE A 99 -16.15 -1.54 -6.19
CA ILE A 99 -14.99 -0.69 -5.81
C ILE A 99 -14.49 -1.06 -4.41
N ILE A 100 -15.39 -1.13 -3.41
CA ILE A 100 -14.97 -1.29 -2.01
C ILE A 100 -14.33 -2.67 -1.76
N SER A 101 -14.78 -3.72 -2.47
CA SER A 101 -14.19 -5.05 -2.39
C SER A 101 -12.71 -5.09 -2.77
N MET A 102 -12.28 -4.22 -3.69
CA MET A 102 -10.88 -4.17 -4.12
C MET A 102 -9.93 -3.79 -2.97
N PHE A 103 -10.43 -3.00 -2.00
CA PHE A 103 -9.63 -2.55 -0.87
C PHE A 103 -9.31 -3.64 0.17
N PHE A 104 -9.81 -4.86 0.01
CA PHE A 104 -9.34 -6.00 0.80
C PHE A 104 -7.83 -6.21 0.65
N GLY A 105 -7.26 -5.92 -0.52
CA GLY A 105 -5.81 -5.96 -0.73
C GLY A 105 -5.03 -4.99 0.17
N CYS A 106 -5.66 -3.92 0.69
CA CYS A 106 -5.00 -2.99 1.61
C CYS A 106 -4.66 -3.62 2.96
N ILE A 107 -5.38 -4.67 3.38
CA ILE A 107 -5.16 -5.33 4.67
C ILE A 107 -3.78 -6.01 4.70
N PRO A 108 -3.46 -6.97 3.81
CA PRO A 108 -2.14 -7.56 3.78
C PRO A 108 -1.04 -6.52 3.46
N MET A 109 -1.24 -5.59 2.53
CA MET A 109 -0.24 -4.55 2.26
C MET A 109 0.07 -3.68 3.49
N GLY A 110 -0.93 -3.39 4.34
CA GLY A 110 -0.73 -2.73 5.63
C GLY A 110 0.08 -3.58 6.60
N LEU A 111 -0.23 -4.89 6.68
CA LEU A 111 0.50 -5.85 7.51
C LEU A 111 1.96 -6.00 7.07
N ALA A 112 2.22 -6.06 5.77
CA ALA A 112 3.58 -6.12 5.22
C ALA A 112 4.45 -4.94 5.67
N THR A 113 3.90 -3.72 5.80
CA THR A 113 4.67 -2.58 6.31
C THR A 113 5.01 -2.73 7.80
N ILE A 114 4.19 -3.43 8.57
CA ILE A 114 4.49 -3.76 9.98
C ILE A 114 5.60 -4.80 10.03
N ILE A 115 5.53 -5.86 9.22
CA ILE A 115 6.55 -6.91 9.12
C ILE A 115 7.90 -6.30 8.76
N ASN A 116 7.96 -5.45 7.73
CA ASN A 116 9.18 -4.77 7.33
C ASN A 116 9.73 -3.86 8.43
N GLY A 117 8.85 -3.20 9.17
CA GLY A 117 9.21 -2.40 10.34
C GLY A 117 9.75 -3.24 11.52
N LEU A 118 9.28 -4.49 11.71
CA LEU A 118 9.88 -5.42 12.69
C LEU A 118 11.35 -5.69 12.36
N LEU A 119 11.71 -5.82 11.09
CA LEU A 119 13.09 -6.02 10.67
C LEU A 119 13.92 -4.74 10.85
N ILE A 120 13.38 -3.58 10.49
CA ILE A 120 14.10 -2.30 10.49
C ILE A 120 14.23 -1.70 11.89
N PHE A 121 13.15 -1.72 12.67
CA PHE A 121 13.05 -1.08 13.98
C PHE A 121 12.94 -2.09 15.11
N GLY A 122 12.22 -3.21 14.90
CA GLY A 122 11.95 -4.21 15.93
C GLY A 122 13.21 -4.95 16.36
N ILE A 123 14.07 -5.40 15.42
CA ILE A 123 15.31 -6.10 15.75
C ILE A 123 16.24 -5.23 16.62
N PRO A 124 16.49 -3.94 16.30
CA PRO A 124 17.29 -3.09 17.16
C PRO A 124 16.68 -2.82 18.54
N LEU A 125 15.35 -2.83 18.68
CA LEU A 125 14.66 -2.51 19.93
C LEU A 125 14.49 -3.72 20.84
N TRP A 126 14.14 -4.89 20.28
CA TRP A 126 13.69 -6.06 21.01
C TRP A 126 14.56 -7.31 20.79
N GLY A 127 15.60 -7.18 19.95
CA GLY A 127 16.50 -8.28 19.62
C GLY A 127 15.94 -9.23 18.56
N LYS A 128 16.69 -10.33 18.35
CA LYS A 128 16.41 -11.27 17.25
C LYS A 128 15.13 -12.09 17.41
N GLY A 129 14.54 -12.18 18.60
CA GLY A 129 13.29 -12.92 18.82
C GLY A 129 12.09 -12.40 17.99
N VAL A 130 12.16 -11.16 17.50
CA VAL A 130 11.11 -10.61 16.62
C VAL A 130 11.12 -11.23 15.22
N ILE A 131 12.20 -11.91 14.81
CA ILE A 131 12.32 -12.53 13.49
C ILE A 131 11.29 -13.66 13.35
N GLU A 132 11.11 -14.48 14.37
CA GLU A 132 10.11 -15.55 14.39
C GLU A 132 8.69 -14.98 14.28
N ILE A 133 8.43 -13.85 14.96
CA ILE A 133 7.16 -13.15 14.86
C ILE A 133 6.95 -12.60 13.44
N ALA A 134 7.98 -11.98 12.87
CA ALA A 134 7.94 -11.44 11.52
C ALA A 134 7.70 -12.55 10.48
N GLU A 135 8.35 -13.71 10.63
CA GLU A 135 8.15 -14.87 9.78
C GLU A 135 6.73 -15.43 9.87
N GLY A 136 6.21 -15.63 11.08
CA GLY A 136 4.83 -16.09 11.29
C GLY A 136 3.80 -15.13 10.70
N LEU A 137 3.98 -13.81 10.88
CA LEU A 137 3.15 -12.78 10.28
C LEU A 137 3.29 -12.75 8.75
N TRP A 138 4.49 -13.01 8.22
CA TRP A 138 4.70 -13.07 6.78
C TRP A 138 3.94 -14.22 6.12
N TRP A 139 3.92 -15.40 6.71
CA TRP A 139 3.11 -16.52 6.20
C TRP A 139 1.62 -16.22 6.22
N LEU A 140 1.14 -15.54 7.26
CA LEU A 140 -0.24 -15.04 7.30
C LEU A 140 -0.51 -14.03 6.19
N ASP A 141 0.41 -13.09 6.01
CA ASP A 141 0.32 -12.04 4.99
C ASP A 141 0.29 -12.60 3.57
N ALA A 142 1.18 -13.56 3.27
CA ALA A 142 1.23 -14.28 2.01
C ALA A 142 -0.09 -15.02 1.72
N ALA A 143 -0.63 -15.72 2.72
CA ALA A 143 -1.91 -16.42 2.60
C ALA A 143 -3.07 -15.45 2.33
N LEU A 144 -3.16 -14.33 3.07
CA LEU A 144 -4.17 -13.30 2.87
C LEU A 144 -4.03 -12.64 1.50
N SER A 145 -2.81 -12.38 1.05
CA SER A 145 -2.51 -11.78 -0.26
C SER A 145 -2.98 -12.67 -1.42
N VAL A 146 -2.66 -13.97 -1.37
CA VAL A 146 -3.14 -14.94 -2.36
C VAL A 146 -4.65 -15.07 -2.32
N LEU A 147 -5.24 -15.14 -1.12
CA LEU A 147 -6.70 -15.19 -0.96
C LEU A 147 -7.38 -13.97 -1.58
N CYS A 148 -6.87 -12.77 -1.34
CA CYS A 148 -7.39 -11.54 -1.97
C CYS A 148 -7.25 -11.59 -3.49
N GLY A 149 -6.08 -11.99 -3.99
CA GLY A 149 -5.78 -12.06 -5.42
C GLY A 149 -6.59 -13.11 -6.19
N ILE A 150 -7.22 -14.07 -5.49
CA ILE A 150 -8.11 -15.08 -6.09
C ILE A 150 -9.57 -14.72 -5.82
N ALA A 151 -9.95 -14.48 -4.57
CA ALA A 151 -11.34 -14.34 -4.17
C ALA A 151 -11.99 -13.08 -4.77
N ILE A 152 -11.28 -11.94 -4.78
CA ILE A 152 -11.85 -10.71 -5.31
C ILE A 152 -12.06 -10.79 -6.83
N PRO A 153 -11.07 -11.20 -7.65
CA PRO A 153 -11.31 -11.41 -9.08
C PRO A 153 -12.40 -12.44 -9.37
N PHE A 154 -12.48 -13.52 -8.60
CA PHE A 154 -13.58 -14.47 -8.75
C PHE A 154 -14.97 -13.83 -8.51
N MET A 155 -15.07 -12.92 -7.54
CA MET A 155 -16.29 -12.14 -7.31
C MET A 155 -16.56 -11.12 -8.42
N MET A 156 -15.51 -10.50 -8.99
CA MET A 156 -15.64 -9.66 -10.18
C MET A 156 -16.25 -10.42 -11.37
N PHE A 157 -15.86 -11.67 -11.56
CA PHE A 157 -16.34 -12.50 -12.67
C PHE A 157 -17.76 -13.03 -12.45
N THR A 158 -18.22 -13.17 -11.19
CA THR A 158 -19.44 -13.93 -10.88
C THR A 158 -20.55 -13.12 -10.22
N ARG A 159 -20.24 -12.00 -9.56
CA ARG A 159 -21.21 -11.29 -8.70
C ARG A 159 -21.28 -9.79 -8.87
N GLN A 160 -20.19 -9.18 -9.34
CA GLN A 160 -20.07 -7.73 -9.42
C GLN A 160 -20.35 -7.24 -10.83
N ASN A 161 -20.93 -6.05 -10.94
CA ASN A 161 -21.13 -5.39 -12.22
C ASN A 161 -19.94 -4.46 -12.51
N HIS A 162 -19.24 -4.71 -13.60
CA HIS A 162 -18.12 -3.93 -14.07
C HIS A 162 -18.31 -3.49 -15.51
N SER A 163 -17.78 -2.31 -15.84
CA SER A 163 -17.66 -1.84 -17.22
C SER A 163 -16.24 -1.28 -17.43
N ILE A 164 -15.76 -1.34 -18.68
CA ILE A 164 -14.46 -0.75 -19.03
C ILE A 164 -14.48 0.77 -18.76
N GLU A 165 -15.59 1.44 -19.01
CA GLU A 165 -15.74 2.88 -18.75
C GLU A 165 -15.51 3.26 -17.28
N GLN A 166 -15.96 2.43 -16.34
CA GLN A 166 -15.84 2.65 -14.91
C GLN A 166 -14.51 2.12 -14.33
N MET A 167 -13.71 1.45 -15.12
CA MET A 167 -12.43 0.89 -14.68
C MET A 167 -11.48 2.01 -14.22
N THR A 168 -10.83 1.79 -13.09
CA THR A 168 -9.79 2.68 -12.54
C THR A 168 -8.62 1.86 -12.00
N GLY A 169 -7.56 2.52 -11.56
CA GLY A 169 -6.40 1.86 -10.92
C GLY A 169 -6.75 1.05 -9.66
N VAL A 170 -7.95 1.18 -9.10
CA VAL A 170 -8.42 0.37 -7.96
C VAL A 170 -8.41 -1.13 -8.28
N TRP A 171 -8.59 -1.53 -9.54
CA TRP A 171 -8.54 -2.92 -9.97
C TRP A 171 -7.19 -3.61 -9.70
N LEU A 172 -6.14 -2.84 -9.48
CA LEU A 172 -4.80 -3.35 -9.15
C LEU A 172 -4.70 -3.86 -7.70
N LEU A 173 -5.46 -3.28 -6.76
CA LEU A 173 -5.29 -3.49 -5.33
C LEU A 173 -5.33 -4.97 -4.88
N PRO A 174 -6.25 -5.83 -5.38
CA PRO A 174 -6.30 -7.22 -4.96
C PRO A 174 -5.07 -8.03 -5.37
N PHE A 175 -4.43 -7.66 -6.48
CA PHE A 175 -3.27 -8.37 -7.02
C PHE A 175 -1.97 -7.92 -6.40
N VAL A 176 -1.79 -6.61 -6.19
CA VAL A 176 -0.56 -5.99 -5.69
C VAL A 176 -0.13 -6.52 -4.32
N ALA A 177 -1.08 -6.97 -3.51
CA ALA A 177 -0.78 -7.52 -2.18
C ALA A 177 0.26 -8.64 -2.22
N ALA A 178 0.20 -9.56 -3.20
CA ALA A 178 1.12 -10.69 -3.29
C ALA A 178 2.56 -10.26 -3.62
N GLU A 179 2.76 -9.25 -4.47
CA GLU A 179 4.12 -8.74 -4.72
C GLU A 179 4.70 -7.96 -3.55
N VAL A 180 3.84 -7.30 -2.73
CA VAL A 180 4.27 -6.66 -1.48
C VAL A 180 4.75 -7.70 -0.48
N ALA A 181 4.02 -8.82 -0.34
CA ALA A 181 4.45 -9.97 0.45
C ALA A 181 5.77 -10.58 -0.08
N ALA A 182 5.97 -10.64 -1.41
CA ALA A 182 7.22 -11.08 -2.02
C ALA A 182 8.41 -10.22 -1.61
N VAL A 183 8.25 -8.89 -1.60
CA VAL A 183 9.27 -7.94 -1.10
C VAL A 183 9.60 -8.22 0.35
N SER A 184 8.59 -8.37 1.20
CA SER A 184 8.77 -8.63 2.63
C SER A 184 9.48 -9.96 2.89
N GLY A 185 9.17 -11.00 2.10
CA GLY A 185 9.88 -12.29 2.16
C GLY A 185 11.35 -12.15 1.80
N GLY A 186 11.65 -11.44 0.70
CA GLY A 186 13.04 -11.16 0.33
C GLY A 186 13.83 -10.40 1.40
N LEU A 187 13.19 -9.44 2.09
CA LEU A 187 13.81 -8.70 3.20
C LEU A 187 14.05 -9.58 4.45
N LEU A 188 13.23 -10.63 4.65
CA LEU A 188 13.33 -11.53 5.79
C LEU A 188 14.45 -12.57 5.61
N VAL A 189 14.74 -13.01 4.38
CA VAL A 189 15.73 -14.06 4.06
C VAL A 189 17.07 -13.90 4.79
N PRO A 190 17.73 -12.73 4.83
CA PRO A 190 19.04 -12.58 5.48
C PRO A 190 19.03 -12.83 7.00
N TYR A 191 17.85 -12.84 7.61
CA TYR A 191 17.70 -13.07 9.06
C TYR A 191 17.38 -14.52 9.42
N LEU A 192 17.03 -15.36 8.44
CA LEU A 192 16.82 -16.79 8.64
C LEU A 192 18.16 -17.52 8.72
N THR A 193 18.26 -18.50 9.58
CA THR A 193 19.53 -19.22 9.85
C THR A 193 19.66 -20.53 9.09
N ASP A 194 18.54 -21.16 8.72
CA ASP A 194 18.51 -22.42 7.99
C ASP A 194 18.47 -22.19 6.48
N ALA A 195 19.39 -22.81 5.73
CA ALA A 195 19.54 -22.63 4.29
C ALA A 195 18.32 -23.12 3.50
N HIS A 196 17.65 -24.19 3.94
CA HIS A 196 16.42 -24.68 3.29
C HIS A 196 15.24 -23.76 3.56
N GLN A 197 15.16 -23.21 4.77
CA GLN A 197 14.13 -22.21 5.11
C GLN A 197 14.30 -20.95 4.28
N GLN A 198 15.55 -20.46 4.10
CA GLN A 198 15.88 -19.35 3.19
C GLN A 198 15.43 -19.66 1.75
N LEU A 199 15.73 -20.86 1.24
CA LEU A 199 15.36 -21.29 -0.10
C LEU A 199 13.84 -21.32 -0.26
N ASN A 200 13.10 -21.90 0.69
CA ASN A 200 11.64 -21.93 0.67
C ASN A 200 11.06 -20.51 0.64
N MET A 201 11.60 -19.60 1.45
CA MET A 201 11.19 -18.19 1.49
C MET A 201 11.40 -17.50 0.14
N ILE A 202 12.57 -17.70 -0.48
CA ILE A 202 12.91 -17.12 -1.81
C ILE A 202 11.98 -17.66 -2.89
N ILE A 203 11.81 -18.99 -2.98
CA ILE A 203 10.97 -19.60 -4.01
C ILE A 203 9.51 -19.15 -3.86
N THR A 204 8.99 -19.10 -2.62
CA THR A 204 7.65 -18.59 -2.35
C THR A 204 7.53 -17.12 -2.72
N SER A 205 8.55 -16.30 -2.42
CA SER A 205 8.55 -14.87 -2.78
C SER A 205 8.58 -14.66 -4.29
N PHE A 206 9.36 -15.45 -5.05
CA PHE A 206 9.29 -15.41 -6.52
C PHE A 206 7.91 -15.83 -7.05
N ALA A 207 7.30 -16.87 -6.47
CA ALA A 207 5.96 -17.31 -6.85
C ALA A 207 4.91 -16.21 -6.58
N LEU A 208 4.98 -15.53 -5.43
CA LEU A 208 4.09 -14.41 -5.09
C LEU A 208 4.30 -13.22 -6.03
N TRP A 209 5.54 -12.90 -6.38
CA TRP A 209 5.87 -11.86 -7.36
C TRP A 209 5.26 -12.20 -8.74
N ALA A 210 5.46 -13.43 -9.21
CA ALA A 210 4.94 -13.92 -10.49
C ALA A 210 3.40 -14.06 -10.48
N PHE A 211 2.79 -14.31 -9.34
CA PHE A 211 1.33 -14.32 -9.18
C PHE A 211 0.71 -12.92 -9.38
N SER A 212 1.44 -11.87 -9.08
CA SER A 212 0.94 -10.48 -9.09
C SER A 212 1.36 -9.70 -10.33
N VAL A 213 2.66 -9.52 -10.54
CA VAL A 213 3.21 -8.53 -11.48
C VAL A 213 2.74 -8.73 -12.94
N PRO A 214 2.75 -9.95 -13.52
CA PRO A 214 2.28 -10.12 -14.90
C PRO A 214 0.81 -9.73 -15.09
N ILE A 215 -0.05 -10.05 -14.12
CA ILE A 215 -1.47 -9.68 -14.15
C ILE A 215 -1.62 -8.16 -14.03
N ALA A 216 -0.89 -7.55 -13.09
CA ALA A 216 -0.91 -6.10 -12.90
C ALA A 216 -0.46 -5.36 -14.18
N MET A 217 0.60 -5.83 -14.85
CA MET A 217 1.05 -5.26 -16.13
C MET A 217 -0.02 -5.37 -17.22
N GLY A 218 -0.72 -6.51 -17.32
CA GLY A 218 -1.86 -6.67 -18.22
C GLY A 218 -3.00 -5.66 -17.92
N ILE A 219 -3.35 -5.49 -16.65
CA ILE A 219 -4.36 -4.52 -16.21
C ILE A 219 -3.93 -3.09 -16.56
N LEU A 220 -2.64 -2.74 -16.44
CA LEU A 220 -2.12 -1.41 -16.78
C LEU A 220 -2.28 -1.09 -18.27
N VAL A 221 -2.09 -2.06 -19.16
CA VAL A 221 -2.32 -1.88 -20.61
C VAL A 221 -3.80 -1.57 -20.87
N ILE A 222 -4.71 -2.33 -20.25
CA ILE A 222 -6.15 -2.10 -20.39
C ILE A 222 -6.54 -0.75 -19.79
N LEU A 223 -5.97 -0.37 -18.65
CA LEU A 223 -6.21 0.92 -18.00
C LEU A 223 -5.77 2.09 -18.88
N LEU A 224 -4.61 1.97 -19.55
CA LEU A 224 -4.15 2.97 -20.52
C LEU A 224 -5.13 3.08 -21.68
N MET A 225 -5.55 1.97 -22.28
CA MET A 225 -6.55 1.94 -23.35
C MET A 225 -7.86 2.56 -22.90
N ARG A 226 -8.32 2.24 -21.69
CA ARG A 226 -9.53 2.81 -21.09
C ARG A 226 -9.43 4.34 -20.99
N MET A 227 -8.29 4.89 -20.55
CA MET A 227 -8.11 6.35 -20.46
C MET A 227 -8.09 7.02 -21.82
N VAL A 228 -7.58 6.37 -22.87
CA VAL A 228 -7.61 6.90 -24.23
C VAL A 228 -9.06 6.95 -24.77
N VAL A 229 -9.83 5.89 -24.58
CA VAL A 229 -11.19 5.74 -25.13
C VAL A 229 -12.22 6.53 -24.31
N HIS A 230 -12.22 6.36 -23.00
CA HIS A 230 -13.24 6.91 -22.08
C HIS A 230 -12.77 8.14 -21.29
N LYS A 231 -11.58 8.68 -21.60
CA LYS A 231 -10.98 9.86 -20.95
C LYS A 231 -10.68 9.60 -19.45
N LEU A 232 -10.39 10.67 -18.72
CA LEU A 232 -10.05 10.58 -17.29
C LEU A 232 -11.28 10.24 -16.45
N PRO A 233 -11.10 9.50 -15.32
CA PRO A 233 -12.18 9.22 -14.39
C PRO A 233 -12.67 10.51 -13.70
N PRO A 234 -13.82 10.51 -13.00
CA PRO A 234 -14.29 11.68 -12.27
C PRO A 234 -13.30 12.12 -11.17
N ALA A 235 -13.35 13.41 -10.78
CA ALA A 235 -12.37 14.04 -9.88
C ALA A 235 -12.21 13.32 -8.51
N ASN A 236 -13.29 12.74 -7.97
CA ASN A 236 -13.22 11.97 -6.72
C ASN A 236 -12.42 10.67 -6.83
N MET A 237 -12.10 10.23 -8.05
CA MET A 237 -11.26 9.05 -8.35
C MET A 237 -9.86 9.43 -8.85
N ALA A 238 -9.49 10.71 -8.86
CA ALA A 238 -8.21 11.19 -9.41
C ALA A 238 -6.98 10.49 -8.80
N ALA A 239 -7.00 10.22 -7.49
CA ALA A 239 -5.92 9.52 -6.78
C ALA A 239 -5.65 8.11 -7.32
N THR A 240 -6.64 7.49 -7.99
CA THR A 240 -6.48 6.13 -8.54
C THR A 240 -5.50 6.08 -9.71
N SER A 241 -5.17 7.21 -10.33
CA SER A 241 -4.12 7.29 -11.36
C SER A 241 -2.73 6.93 -10.82
N TRP A 242 -2.48 7.14 -9.53
CA TRP A 242 -1.23 6.79 -8.87
C TRP A 242 -1.14 5.31 -8.47
N LEU A 243 -2.28 4.62 -8.34
CA LEU A 243 -2.28 3.21 -7.94
C LEU A 243 -1.49 2.32 -8.92
N ALA A 244 -1.39 2.73 -10.18
CA ALA A 244 -0.55 2.07 -11.17
C ALA A 244 0.94 2.04 -10.80
N LEU A 245 1.43 3.06 -10.10
CA LEU A 245 2.81 3.12 -9.63
C LEU A 245 3.09 2.08 -8.52
N GLY A 246 2.04 1.58 -7.86
CA GLY A 246 2.13 0.52 -6.86
C GLY A 246 2.80 -0.75 -7.41
N PRO A 247 2.17 -1.46 -8.35
CA PRO A 247 2.76 -2.69 -8.90
C PRO A 247 4.05 -2.44 -9.66
N ILE A 248 4.20 -1.30 -10.31
CA ILE A 248 5.46 -0.96 -11.00
C ILE A 248 6.59 -0.80 -9.99
N GLY A 249 6.37 -0.04 -8.93
CA GLY A 249 7.38 0.23 -7.90
C GLY A 249 7.68 -1.00 -7.04
N THR A 250 6.64 -1.73 -6.62
CA THR A 250 6.81 -2.95 -5.81
C THR A 250 7.41 -4.09 -6.64
N GLY A 251 6.99 -4.23 -7.89
CA GLY A 251 7.58 -5.19 -8.82
C GLY A 251 9.07 -4.94 -9.06
N ALA A 252 9.46 -3.66 -9.25
CA ALA A 252 10.86 -3.26 -9.34
C ALA A 252 11.62 -3.57 -8.05
N LEU A 253 11.09 -3.15 -6.89
CA LEU A 253 11.70 -3.39 -5.58
C LEU A 253 11.87 -4.89 -5.30
N GLY A 254 10.85 -5.69 -5.63
CA GLY A 254 10.89 -7.15 -5.47
C GLY A 254 12.03 -7.79 -6.26
N LEU A 255 12.20 -7.43 -7.53
CA LEU A 255 13.32 -7.92 -8.34
C LEU A 255 14.68 -7.48 -7.80
N LEU A 256 14.82 -6.22 -7.37
CA LEU A 256 16.06 -5.70 -6.80
C LEU A 256 16.43 -6.41 -5.49
N ILE A 257 15.46 -6.68 -4.62
CA ILE A 257 15.69 -7.36 -3.35
C ILE A 257 15.96 -8.84 -3.58
N LEU A 258 15.06 -9.56 -4.27
CA LEU A 258 15.23 -10.99 -4.52
C LEU A 258 16.51 -11.27 -5.31
N GLY A 259 16.81 -10.46 -6.33
CA GLY A 259 18.06 -10.59 -7.07
C GLY A 259 19.31 -10.41 -6.20
N SER A 260 19.24 -9.61 -5.14
CA SER A 260 20.39 -9.35 -4.25
C SER A 260 20.57 -10.40 -3.14
N VAL A 261 19.50 -11.03 -2.64
CA VAL A 261 19.59 -12.00 -1.52
C VAL A 261 19.66 -13.45 -2.00
N THR A 262 19.14 -13.75 -3.18
CA THR A 262 19.10 -15.12 -3.74
C THR A 262 20.48 -15.75 -3.97
N PRO A 263 21.54 -15.03 -4.45
CA PRO A 263 22.81 -15.64 -4.74
C PRO A 263 23.44 -16.41 -3.57
N GLU A 264 23.39 -15.86 -2.37
CA GLU A 264 23.93 -16.50 -1.17
C GLU A 264 23.17 -17.78 -0.83
N THR A 265 21.85 -17.70 -0.82
CA THR A 265 20.99 -18.87 -0.54
C THR A 265 21.14 -19.96 -1.62
N PHE A 266 21.23 -19.58 -2.89
CA PHE A 266 21.43 -20.54 -3.99
C PHE A 266 22.77 -21.26 -3.87
N ASN A 267 23.84 -20.55 -3.52
CA ASN A 267 25.14 -21.16 -3.29
C ASN A 267 25.09 -22.16 -2.13
N ALA A 268 24.42 -21.82 -1.03
CA ALA A 268 24.27 -22.69 0.12
C ALA A 268 23.43 -23.97 -0.16
N ASN A 269 22.58 -23.93 -1.20
CA ASN A 269 21.69 -25.04 -1.57
C ASN A 269 22.08 -25.76 -2.87
N GLY A 270 23.33 -25.61 -3.35
CA GLY A 270 23.81 -26.29 -4.55
C GLY A 270 23.29 -25.73 -5.88
N LEU A 271 22.64 -24.57 -5.85
CA LEU A 271 22.08 -23.88 -7.04
C LEU A 271 22.98 -22.74 -7.53
N GLY A 272 24.25 -22.70 -7.13
CA GLY A 272 25.20 -21.62 -7.38
C GLY A 272 25.37 -21.27 -8.88
N ALA A 273 25.16 -22.23 -9.78
CA ALA A 273 25.21 -22.00 -11.22
C ALA A 273 24.21 -20.92 -11.71
N TYR A 274 23.13 -20.67 -10.98
CA TYR A 274 22.10 -19.69 -11.33
C TYR A 274 22.27 -18.35 -10.63
N SER A 275 23.16 -18.22 -9.67
CA SER A 275 23.32 -17.05 -8.79
C SER A 275 23.55 -15.74 -9.56
N SER A 276 24.49 -15.74 -10.51
CA SER A 276 24.81 -14.56 -11.32
C SER A 276 23.66 -14.16 -12.25
N SER A 277 22.97 -15.12 -12.82
CA SER A 277 21.81 -14.88 -13.68
C SER A 277 20.67 -14.23 -12.93
N VAL A 278 20.34 -14.74 -11.74
CA VAL A 278 19.26 -14.16 -10.89
C VAL A 278 19.63 -12.74 -10.45
N GLN A 279 20.88 -12.49 -10.07
CA GLN A 279 21.35 -11.16 -9.70
C GLN A 279 21.24 -10.17 -10.89
N GLY A 280 21.66 -10.60 -12.08
CA GLY A 280 21.56 -9.78 -13.30
C GLY A 280 20.12 -9.48 -13.70
N ILE A 281 19.25 -10.48 -13.69
CA ILE A 281 17.80 -10.32 -13.95
C ILE A 281 17.17 -9.39 -12.92
N GLY A 282 17.53 -9.52 -11.64
CA GLY A 282 17.05 -8.68 -10.56
C GLY A 282 17.37 -7.20 -10.81
N LEU A 283 18.61 -6.88 -11.14
CA LEU A 283 19.01 -5.51 -11.42
C LEU A 283 18.40 -4.95 -12.70
N VAL A 284 18.53 -5.66 -13.83
CA VAL A 284 18.04 -5.18 -15.13
C VAL A 284 16.53 -5.11 -15.15
N GLY A 285 15.84 -6.15 -14.67
CA GLY A 285 14.38 -6.17 -14.58
C GLY A 285 13.85 -5.08 -13.63
N GLY A 286 14.51 -4.86 -12.49
CA GLY A 286 14.20 -3.77 -11.59
C GLY A 286 14.34 -2.40 -12.24
N LEU A 287 15.41 -2.15 -13.00
CA LEU A 287 15.61 -0.92 -13.76
C LEU A 287 14.57 -0.71 -14.86
N LEU A 288 14.19 -1.75 -15.59
CA LEU A 288 13.16 -1.67 -16.63
C LEU A 288 11.80 -1.26 -16.04
N LEU A 289 11.39 -1.90 -14.94
CA LEU A 289 10.15 -1.52 -14.25
C LEU A 289 10.26 -0.13 -13.63
N TRP A 290 11.40 0.23 -13.04
CA TRP A 290 11.62 1.56 -12.50
C TRP A 290 11.51 2.63 -13.60
N GLY A 291 12.13 2.40 -14.77
CA GLY A 291 12.02 3.29 -15.93
C GLY A 291 10.57 3.45 -16.42
N TYR A 292 9.80 2.35 -16.46
CA TYR A 292 8.37 2.41 -16.75
C TYR A 292 7.59 3.25 -15.72
N GLY A 293 7.99 3.16 -14.46
CA GLY A 293 7.43 3.95 -13.37
C GLY A 293 7.66 5.46 -13.52
N LEU A 294 8.77 5.91 -14.10
CA LEU A 294 9.00 7.33 -14.39
C LEU A 294 7.93 7.90 -15.33
N TRP A 295 7.61 7.18 -16.41
CA TRP A 295 6.58 7.58 -17.33
C TRP A 295 5.22 7.67 -16.63
N TRP A 296 4.88 6.65 -15.84
CA TRP A 296 3.59 6.62 -15.15
C TRP A 296 3.48 7.71 -14.09
N ALA A 297 4.54 7.96 -13.31
CA ALA A 297 4.59 9.03 -12.32
C ALA A 297 4.40 10.42 -12.98
N ALA A 298 5.02 10.65 -14.14
CA ALA A 298 4.85 11.89 -14.89
C ALA A 298 3.39 12.08 -15.32
N ILE A 299 2.76 11.08 -15.91
CA ILE A 299 1.34 11.13 -16.33
C ILE A 299 0.41 11.32 -15.13
N ALA A 300 0.60 10.57 -14.05
CA ALA A 300 -0.20 10.72 -12.83
C ALA A 300 -0.06 12.11 -12.21
N SER A 301 1.14 12.73 -12.28
CA SER A 301 1.37 14.10 -11.83
C SER A 301 0.58 15.12 -12.66
N VAL A 302 0.60 15.00 -13.99
CA VAL A 302 -0.17 15.87 -14.89
C VAL A 302 -1.68 15.72 -14.66
N ILE A 303 -2.17 14.48 -14.48
CA ILE A 303 -3.57 14.21 -14.15
C ILE A 303 -3.95 14.86 -12.82
N THR A 304 -3.12 14.71 -11.80
CA THR A 304 -3.37 15.30 -10.47
C THR A 304 -3.39 16.83 -10.55
N LEU A 305 -2.42 17.45 -11.24
CA LEU A 305 -2.38 18.90 -11.42
C LEU A 305 -3.66 19.42 -12.11
N ARG A 306 -4.12 18.73 -13.16
CA ARG A 306 -5.38 19.07 -13.83
C ARG A 306 -6.56 19.09 -12.87
N TYR A 307 -6.70 18.06 -12.01
CA TYR A 307 -7.80 18.00 -11.05
C TYR A 307 -7.65 19.00 -9.90
N LEU A 308 -6.43 19.30 -9.47
CA LEU A 308 -6.20 20.35 -8.46
C LEU A 308 -6.70 21.70 -8.94
N LEU A 309 -6.51 22.03 -10.22
CA LEU A 309 -7.00 23.27 -10.81
C LEU A 309 -8.53 23.32 -10.98
N GLN A 310 -9.20 22.17 -11.01
CA GLN A 310 -10.66 22.04 -11.17
C GLN A 310 -11.40 21.89 -9.83
N GLY A 311 -10.69 21.71 -8.74
CA GLY A 311 -11.24 21.38 -7.42
C GLY A 311 -11.26 19.87 -7.18
N LEU A 312 -10.44 19.41 -6.25
CA LEU A 312 -10.27 17.99 -5.94
C LEU A 312 -10.94 17.65 -4.59
N PRO A 313 -12.10 16.94 -4.59
CA PRO A 313 -12.79 16.59 -3.36
C PRO A 313 -11.99 15.57 -2.55
N PHE A 314 -11.94 15.76 -1.22
CA PHE A 314 -11.26 14.85 -0.32
C PHE A 314 -12.11 13.61 -0.01
N ASN A 315 -11.50 12.44 -0.07
CA ASN A 315 -12.05 11.16 0.41
C ASN A 315 -10.90 10.22 0.79
N LEU A 316 -11.18 9.07 1.40
CA LEU A 316 -10.15 8.08 1.79
C LEU A 316 -9.32 7.56 0.60
N GLY A 317 -9.79 7.68 -0.63
CA GLY A 317 -9.01 7.35 -1.83
C GLY A 317 -7.74 8.17 -1.99
N TRP A 318 -7.61 9.34 -1.32
CA TRP A 318 -6.38 10.13 -1.34
C TRP A 318 -5.17 9.41 -0.74
N TRP A 319 -5.38 8.37 0.07
CA TRP A 319 -4.29 7.48 0.50
C TRP A 319 -3.61 6.75 -0.67
N GLY A 320 -4.26 6.71 -1.83
CA GLY A 320 -3.66 6.29 -3.10
C GLY A 320 -2.51 7.18 -3.60
N TYR A 321 -2.35 8.39 -3.07
CA TYR A 321 -1.16 9.24 -3.31
C TYR A 321 0.05 8.83 -2.47
N THR A 322 -0.10 8.06 -1.42
CA THR A 322 0.98 7.78 -0.46
C THR A 322 1.69 6.47 -0.74
N PHE A 323 1.01 5.33 -0.64
CA PHE A 323 1.65 4.03 -0.76
C PHE A 323 2.36 3.80 -2.11
N PRO A 324 1.75 4.09 -3.27
CA PRO A 324 2.41 3.89 -4.56
C PRO A 324 3.67 4.73 -4.74
N ILE A 325 3.64 6.00 -4.35
CA ILE A 325 4.82 6.88 -4.35
C ILE A 325 5.86 6.32 -3.38
N GLY A 326 5.43 5.84 -2.21
CA GLY A 326 6.33 5.30 -1.20
C GLY A 326 7.09 4.07 -1.66
N VAL A 327 6.43 3.08 -2.26
CA VAL A 327 7.12 1.86 -2.75
C VAL A 327 8.05 2.19 -3.92
N TYR A 328 7.66 3.10 -4.80
CA TYR A 328 8.51 3.56 -5.91
C TYR A 328 9.72 4.35 -5.39
N CYS A 329 9.53 5.16 -4.34
CA CYS A 329 10.61 5.84 -3.61
C CYS A 329 11.60 4.84 -3.01
N VAL A 330 11.12 3.81 -2.30
CA VAL A 330 11.97 2.77 -1.69
C VAL A 330 12.72 1.99 -2.78
N ALA A 331 12.09 1.68 -3.93
CA ALA A 331 12.77 1.09 -5.08
C ALA A 331 13.90 1.99 -5.61
N THR A 332 13.66 3.30 -5.70
CA THR A 332 14.67 4.30 -6.11
C THR A 332 15.84 4.36 -5.12
N LEU A 333 15.56 4.36 -3.81
CA LEU A 333 16.59 4.32 -2.77
C LEU A 333 17.37 2.99 -2.78
N ARG A 334 16.72 1.87 -3.13
CA ARG A 334 17.40 0.59 -3.31
C ARG A 334 18.37 0.63 -4.48
N LEU A 335 17.99 1.24 -5.61
CA LEU A 335 18.90 1.47 -6.73
C LEU A 335 20.09 2.36 -6.33
N ALA A 336 19.86 3.35 -5.47
CA ALA A 336 20.95 4.21 -4.96
C ALA A 336 21.99 3.43 -4.14
N THR A 337 21.60 2.33 -3.48
CA THR A 337 22.55 1.46 -2.76
C THR A 337 23.26 0.45 -3.67
N MET A 338 22.69 0.13 -4.84
CA MET A 338 23.22 -0.89 -5.75
C MET A 338 24.07 -0.29 -6.87
N LEU A 339 23.84 0.97 -7.23
CA LEU A 339 24.49 1.64 -8.35
C LEU A 339 25.32 2.84 -7.88
N PRO A 340 26.53 3.04 -8.41
CA PRO A 340 27.39 4.17 -8.07
C PRO A 340 26.94 5.46 -8.77
N MET A 341 25.63 5.79 -8.68
CA MET A 341 25.02 6.92 -9.38
C MET A 341 24.25 7.82 -8.39
N PRO A 342 24.78 9.02 -8.05
CA PRO A 342 24.15 9.92 -7.08
C PRO A 342 22.73 10.35 -7.42
N ILE A 343 22.34 10.28 -8.68
CA ILE A 343 21.00 10.66 -9.14
C ILE A 343 19.89 9.89 -8.42
N PHE A 344 20.08 8.59 -8.12
CA PHE A 344 19.08 7.79 -7.40
C PHE A 344 18.92 8.24 -5.94
N SER A 345 20.01 8.62 -5.28
CA SER A 345 19.95 9.21 -3.93
C SER A 345 19.21 10.55 -3.92
N PHE A 346 19.49 11.40 -4.91
CA PHE A 346 18.83 12.69 -5.06
C PHE A 346 17.33 12.53 -5.34
N LEU A 347 16.96 11.70 -6.31
CA LEU A 347 15.55 11.45 -6.65
C LEU A 347 14.81 10.78 -5.49
N GLY A 348 15.41 9.76 -4.87
CA GLY A 348 14.82 9.06 -3.74
C GLY A 348 14.60 10.00 -2.55
N GLY A 349 15.60 10.83 -2.19
CA GLY A 349 15.46 11.83 -1.13
C GLY A 349 14.36 12.86 -1.41
N GLY A 350 14.26 13.35 -2.64
CA GLY A 350 13.18 14.24 -3.08
C GLY A 350 11.80 13.58 -2.96
N MET A 351 11.70 12.30 -3.35
CA MET A 351 10.43 11.55 -3.22
C MET A 351 10.04 11.32 -1.75
N VAL A 352 10.99 11.10 -0.84
CA VAL A 352 10.69 11.01 0.61
C VAL A 352 10.07 12.30 1.12
N ILE A 353 10.60 13.46 0.72
CA ILE A 353 10.07 14.77 1.13
C ILE A 353 8.65 14.97 0.59
N ILE A 354 8.42 14.65 -0.68
CA ILE A 354 7.09 14.72 -1.31
C ILE A 354 6.11 13.79 -0.59
N LEU A 355 6.51 12.55 -0.33
CA LEU A 355 5.70 11.57 0.39
C LEU A 355 5.32 12.04 1.79
N ALA A 356 6.28 12.60 2.54
CA ALA A 356 6.02 13.15 3.87
C ALA A 356 5.01 14.31 3.82
N GLY A 357 5.15 15.22 2.86
CA GLY A 357 4.19 16.32 2.64
C GLY A 357 2.79 15.82 2.30
N LEU A 358 2.67 14.85 1.39
CA LEU A 358 1.39 14.22 1.02
C LEU A 358 0.77 13.51 2.21
N TRP A 359 1.55 12.75 2.98
CA TRP A 359 1.07 12.07 4.17
C TRP A 359 0.52 13.04 5.21
N LEU A 360 1.22 14.17 5.46
CA LEU A 360 0.75 15.21 6.38
C LEU A 360 -0.60 15.80 5.94
N ILE A 361 -0.74 16.10 4.66
CA ILE A 361 -1.99 16.66 4.11
C ILE A 361 -3.13 15.64 4.24
N VAL A 362 -2.89 14.40 3.76
CA VAL A 362 -3.91 13.35 3.74
C VAL A 362 -4.25 12.90 5.16
N GLY A 363 -3.25 12.73 6.02
CA GLY A 363 -3.41 12.33 7.42
C GLY A 363 -4.21 13.37 8.22
N THR A 364 -3.85 14.65 8.10
CA THR A 364 -4.58 15.74 8.78
C THR A 364 -6.04 15.77 8.34
N ARG A 365 -6.32 15.70 7.03
CA ARG A 365 -7.68 15.67 6.51
C ARG A 365 -8.45 14.43 6.95
N THR A 366 -7.77 13.27 7.05
CA THR A 366 -8.37 12.02 7.54
C THR A 366 -8.75 12.15 9.02
N VAL A 367 -7.86 12.66 9.87
CA VAL A 367 -8.15 12.86 11.31
C VAL A 367 -9.32 13.83 11.49
N LEU A 368 -9.32 14.96 10.79
CA LEU A 368 -10.40 15.95 10.88
C LEU A 368 -11.73 15.38 10.36
N GLY A 369 -11.73 14.66 9.22
CA GLY A 369 -12.94 14.08 8.67
C GLY A 369 -13.47 12.90 9.49
N ALA A 370 -12.58 12.07 10.06
CA ALA A 370 -12.95 11.03 11.01
C ALA A 370 -13.54 11.61 12.30
N GLY A 371 -12.88 12.63 12.87
CA GLY A 371 -13.37 13.30 14.07
C GLY A 371 -14.75 13.93 13.91
N ARG A 372 -15.09 14.42 12.72
CA ARG A 372 -16.43 14.95 12.41
C ARG A 372 -17.45 13.86 12.08
N GLY A 373 -17.00 12.66 11.71
CA GLY A 373 -17.84 11.57 11.24
C GLY A 373 -18.06 11.53 9.71
N ASP A 374 -17.45 12.46 8.95
CA ASP A 374 -17.65 12.60 7.50
C ASP A 374 -17.17 11.39 6.68
N LEU A 375 -16.16 10.68 7.17
CA LEU A 375 -15.51 9.59 6.45
C LEU A 375 -16.10 8.21 6.74
N PHE A 376 -17.00 8.09 7.71
CA PHE A 376 -17.71 6.85 7.99
C PHE A 376 -18.92 6.72 7.05
N VAL A 377 -18.61 6.40 5.81
CA VAL A 377 -19.63 6.18 4.75
C VAL A 377 -19.30 4.87 4.07
N SER A 378 -20.22 3.90 4.17
CA SER A 378 -20.15 2.64 3.45
C SER A 378 -21.05 2.69 2.21
N PRO A 379 -20.48 2.83 1.00
CA PRO A 379 -21.28 2.82 -0.23
C PRO A 379 -22.09 1.54 -0.39
N CYS A 380 -21.60 0.40 0.11
CA CYS A 380 -22.30 -0.88 0.08
C CYS A 380 -23.65 -0.91 0.84
N LEU A 381 -23.96 0.12 1.63
CA LEU A 381 -25.24 0.23 2.36
C LEU A 381 -26.26 1.08 1.63
N LYS A 382 -25.85 1.78 0.57
CA LYS A 382 -26.75 2.66 -0.23
C LYS A 382 -27.32 1.96 -1.45
N GLU A 383 -26.79 0.77 -1.76
CA GLU A 383 -27.31 -0.18 -2.76
C GLU A 383 -28.12 -1.27 -2.04
#